data_f040e6c396abc21fb877508df7879142
#
_entry.id   f040e6c396abc21fb877508df7879142
#
_cell.length_a   1.000
_cell.length_b   1.000
_cell.length_c   1.000
_cell.angle_alpha   90.00
_cell.angle_beta   90.00
_cell.angle_gamma   90.00
#
_symmetry.space_group_name_H-M   'P 1'
#
loop_
_entity.id
_entity.type
_entity.pdbx_description
1 polymer ?
#
loop_
_entity_poly.entity_id
_entity_poly.type
_entity_poly.pdbx_seq_one_letter_code
_entity_poly.pdbx_strand_id
1 'polypeptide(L)'
;MTRGIIVDSTARLTPEDIKELSAHCVLRTVDLTVRVGEEDRRDSAWTPTEVCSALRRGQRVATSMPEPDAFAHALHELEEAGADDVLILTMSGEMSGTFKSARAAARSSNLPAEVVDSLTLSAGLVGAARVAAYTSG
;
A
#
# COMPACT_ATOMS: atom_id res chain seq x y z
N MET A 1 7.64 21.90 2.10
CA MET A 1 7.35 20.65 2.82
C MET A 1 7.24 19.49 1.84
N THR A 2 7.89 18.39 2.16
CA THR A 2 7.85 17.19 1.31
C THR A 2 6.94 16.16 1.97
N ARG A 3 5.84 15.79 1.30
CA ARG A 3 4.93 14.77 1.78
C ARG A 3 5.31 13.39 1.28
N GLY A 4 5.34 12.43 2.21
CA GLY A 4 5.36 11.01 1.88
C GLY A 4 3.95 10.45 1.76
N ILE A 5 3.73 9.57 0.80
CA ILE A 5 2.47 8.83 0.69
C ILE A 5 2.80 7.34 0.62
N ILE A 6 2.14 6.56 1.47
CA ILE A 6 2.18 5.10 1.43
C ILE A 6 0.79 4.59 1.03
N VAL A 7 0.76 3.69 0.07
CA VAL A 7 -0.45 2.92 -0.29
C VAL A 7 -0.14 1.43 -0.13
N ASP A 8 -1.16 0.61 0.09
CA ASP A 8 -0.97 -0.84 -0.01
C ASP A 8 -1.11 -1.34 -1.45
N SER A 9 -0.71 -2.58 -1.69
CA SER A 9 -0.64 -3.16 -3.05
C SER A 9 -1.99 -3.36 -3.73
N THR A 10 -3.11 -3.28 -3.00
CA THR A 10 -4.44 -3.36 -3.61
C THR A 10 -4.75 -2.15 -4.49
N ALA A 11 -3.99 -1.06 -4.38
CA ALA A 11 -4.08 0.08 -5.29
C ALA A 11 -3.77 -0.31 -6.74
N ARG A 12 -2.96 -1.34 -6.95
CA ARG A 12 -2.60 -1.81 -8.29
C ARG A 12 -2.06 -0.69 -9.17
N LEU A 13 -1.15 0.11 -8.62
CA LEU A 13 -0.56 1.25 -9.33
C LEU A 13 0.12 0.79 -10.61
N THR A 14 -0.23 1.45 -11.72
CA THR A 14 0.47 1.28 -12.99
C THR A 14 1.76 2.11 -13.00
N PRO A 15 2.72 1.83 -13.91
CA PRO A 15 3.89 2.71 -14.08
C PRO A 15 3.53 4.18 -14.32
N GLU A 16 2.43 4.45 -15.02
CA GLU A 16 1.91 5.80 -15.27
C GLU A 16 1.41 6.45 -13.99
N ASP A 17 0.67 5.71 -13.15
CA ASP A 17 0.21 6.18 -11.84
C ASP A 17 1.41 6.56 -10.95
N ILE A 18 2.42 5.69 -10.89
CA ILE A 18 3.63 5.92 -10.11
C ILE A 18 4.36 7.18 -10.57
N LYS A 19 4.51 7.35 -11.88
CA LYS A 19 5.15 8.54 -12.46
C LYS A 19 4.37 9.80 -12.11
N GLU A 20 3.05 9.78 -12.26
CA GLU A 20 2.17 10.90 -11.96
C GLU A 20 2.28 11.30 -10.48
N LEU A 21 2.07 10.35 -9.57
CA LEU A 21 2.08 10.61 -8.14
C LEU A 21 3.46 11.05 -7.63
N SER A 22 4.53 10.43 -8.13
CA SER A 22 5.90 10.74 -7.74
C SER A 22 6.36 12.14 -8.17
N ALA A 23 5.63 12.79 -9.06
CA ALA A 23 5.88 14.20 -9.39
C ALA A 23 5.43 15.15 -8.26
N HIS A 24 4.60 14.69 -7.33
CA HIS A 24 3.99 15.52 -6.28
C HIS A 24 4.32 15.08 -4.85
N CYS A 25 4.78 13.84 -4.66
CA CYS A 25 5.08 13.28 -3.35
C CYS A 25 6.18 12.22 -3.42
N VAL A 26 6.71 11.82 -2.27
CA VAL A 26 7.56 10.63 -2.19
C VAL A 26 6.65 9.43 -1.93
N LEU A 27 6.53 8.55 -2.92
CA LEU A 27 5.57 7.44 -2.91
C LEU A 27 6.25 6.13 -2.50
N ARG A 28 5.57 5.35 -1.66
CA ARG A 28 5.92 3.95 -1.36
C ARG A 28 4.68 3.08 -1.41
N THR A 29 4.88 1.82 -1.79
CA THR A 29 3.84 0.79 -1.77
C THR A 29 4.24 -0.30 -0.80
N VAL A 30 3.30 -0.74 0.03
CA VAL A 30 3.46 -1.88 0.93
C VAL A 30 2.63 -3.04 0.42
N ASP A 31 3.28 -4.16 0.17
CA ASP A 31 2.63 -5.34 -0.39
C ASP A 31 1.88 -6.17 0.64
N LEU A 32 0.67 -6.60 0.28
CA LEU A 32 0.05 -7.75 0.89
C LEU A 32 0.81 -9.02 0.48
N THR A 33 0.67 -10.08 1.23
CA THR A 33 1.13 -11.41 0.82
C THR A 33 -0.02 -12.14 0.13
N VAL A 34 0.27 -12.76 -1.01
CA VAL A 34 -0.68 -13.61 -1.75
C VAL A 34 -0.16 -15.03 -1.75
N ARG A 35 -1.00 -15.95 -1.27
CA ARG A 35 -0.73 -17.39 -1.29
C ARG A 35 -1.51 -18.04 -2.42
N VAL A 36 -0.79 -18.78 -3.26
CA VAL A 36 -1.38 -19.61 -4.31
C VAL A 36 -0.98 -21.06 -4.03
N GLY A 37 -1.95 -21.90 -3.69
CA GLY A 37 -1.66 -23.25 -3.20
C GLY A 37 -0.87 -23.17 -1.87
N GLU A 38 0.38 -23.60 -1.88
CA GLU A 38 1.28 -23.55 -0.73
C GLU A 38 2.40 -22.51 -0.88
N GLU A 39 2.39 -21.74 -1.95
CA GLU A 39 3.43 -20.75 -2.25
C GLU A 39 2.99 -19.34 -1.84
N ASP A 40 3.77 -18.72 -0.97
CA ASP A 40 3.59 -17.34 -0.56
C ASP A 40 4.56 -16.42 -1.32
N ARG A 41 4.04 -15.36 -1.91
CA ARG A 41 4.82 -14.26 -2.46
C ARG A 41 4.17 -12.93 -2.13
N ARG A 42 4.95 -11.85 -2.19
CA ARG A 42 4.38 -10.50 -2.18
C ARG A 42 3.44 -10.32 -3.37
N ASP A 43 2.37 -9.56 -3.18
CA ASP A 43 1.36 -9.31 -4.23
C ASP A 43 2.00 -8.86 -5.55
N SER A 44 2.97 -7.95 -5.50
CA SER A 44 3.67 -7.45 -6.69
C SER A 44 4.53 -8.50 -7.41
N ALA A 45 4.84 -9.62 -6.76
CA ALA A 45 5.60 -10.72 -7.36
C ALA A 45 4.73 -11.73 -8.14
N TRP A 46 3.41 -11.60 -8.04
CA TRP A 46 2.46 -12.39 -8.84
C TRP A 46 1.96 -11.58 -10.03
N THR A 47 1.85 -12.21 -11.18
CA THR A 47 1.11 -11.61 -12.30
C THR A 47 -0.38 -11.97 -12.21
N PRO A 48 -1.28 -11.11 -12.70
CA PRO A 48 -2.70 -11.46 -12.77
C PRO A 48 -2.96 -12.76 -13.54
N THR A 49 -2.18 -13.03 -14.57
CA THR A 49 -2.28 -14.27 -15.36
C THR A 49 -1.98 -15.50 -14.53
N GLU A 50 -0.93 -15.49 -13.71
CA GLU A 50 -0.58 -16.60 -12.82
C GLU A 50 -1.70 -16.88 -11.81
N VAL A 51 -2.26 -15.84 -11.19
CA VAL A 51 -3.33 -15.98 -10.21
C VAL A 51 -4.61 -16.50 -10.86
N CYS A 52 -5.01 -15.94 -11.99
CA CYS A 52 -6.18 -16.40 -12.75
C CYS A 52 -6.03 -17.85 -13.21
N SER A 53 -4.85 -18.24 -13.69
CA SER A 53 -4.56 -19.61 -14.10
C SER A 53 -4.67 -20.58 -12.93
N ALA A 54 -4.16 -20.21 -11.78
CA ALA A 54 -4.27 -21.01 -10.56
C ALA A 54 -5.74 -21.22 -10.14
N LEU A 55 -6.53 -20.15 -10.14
CA LEU A 55 -7.97 -20.21 -9.84
C LEU A 55 -8.71 -21.13 -10.83
N ARG A 56 -8.41 -21.03 -12.12
CA ARG A 56 -9.01 -21.91 -13.13
C ARG A 56 -8.66 -23.38 -12.93
N ARG A 57 -7.49 -23.67 -12.38
CA ARG A 57 -7.07 -25.05 -12.03
C ARG A 57 -7.61 -25.52 -10.68
N GLY A 58 -8.43 -24.72 -10.03
CA GLY A 58 -9.00 -25.05 -8.72
C GLY A 58 -8.02 -24.91 -7.56
N GLN A 59 -6.89 -24.23 -7.73
CA GLN A 59 -5.96 -23.96 -6.65
C GLN A 59 -6.55 -22.90 -5.71
N ARG A 60 -6.26 -23.08 -4.42
CA ARG A 60 -6.69 -22.11 -3.42
C ARG A 60 -5.82 -20.86 -3.50
N VAL A 61 -6.47 -19.69 -3.53
CA VAL A 61 -5.81 -18.39 -3.45
C VAL A 61 -6.29 -17.68 -2.19
N ALA A 62 -5.35 -17.17 -1.41
CA ALA A 62 -5.64 -16.42 -0.19
C ALA A 62 -4.70 -15.23 -0.07
N THR A 63 -5.11 -14.22 0.68
CA THR A 63 -4.30 -13.05 0.96
C THR A 63 -4.11 -12.89 2.45
N SER A 64 -3.00 -12.28 2.86
CA SER A 64 -2.80 -11.83 4.23
C SER A 64 -2.31 -10.38 4.24
N MET A 65 -2.73 -9.65 5.28
CA MET A 65 -2.34 -8.25 5.48
C MET A 65 -0.83 -8.12 5.66
N PRO A 66 -0.25 -6.96 5.29
CA PRO A 66 1.13 -6.64 5.64
C PRO A 66 1.29 -6.61 7.16
N GLU A 67 2.40 -7.10 7.65
CA GLU A 67 2.76 -6.94 9.06
C GLU A 67 3.12 -5.47 9.37
N PRO A 68 2.98 -5.00 10.61
CA PRO A 68 3.37 -3.64 11.00
C PRO A 68 4.80 -3.29 10.60
N ASP A 69 5.73 -4.23 10.65
CA ASP A 69 7.13 -4.02 10.26
C ASP A 69 7.30 -3.60 8.80
N ALA A 70 6.43 -4.06 7.90
CA ALA A 70 6.45 -3.65 6.49
C ALA A 70 6.12 -2.16 6.36
N PHE A 71 5.14 -1.67 7.11
CA PHE A 71 4.82 -0.24 7.16
C PHE A 71 5.91 0.57 7.85
N ALA A 72 6.48 0.04 8.93
CA ALA A 72 7.58 0.69 9.64
C ALA A 72 8.81 0.88 8.73
N HIS A 73 9.12 -0.13 7.91
CA HIS A 73 10.20 -0.04 6.92
C HIS A 73 9.92 1.06 5.88
N ALA A 74 8.71 1.10 5.33
CA ALA A 74 8.32 2.14 4.37
C ALA A 74 8.38 3.54 4.98
N LEU A 75 7.96 3.70 6.24
CA LEU A 75 8.07 4.97 6.97
C LEU A 75 9.53 5.41 7.12
N HIS A 76 10.41 4.48 7.45
CA HIS A 76 11.85 4.76 7.56
C HIS A 76 12.44 5.18 6.22
N GLU A 77 12.10 4.49 5.13
CA GLU A 77 12.53 4.89 3.79
C GLU A 77 12.09 6.29 3.41
N LEU A 78 10.86 6.69 3.80
CA LEU A 78 10.37 8.06 3.57
C LEU A 78 11.11 9.09 4.41
N GLU A 79 11.44 8.76 5.66
CA GLU A 79 12.28 9.61 6.51
C GLU A 79 13.66 9.85 5.88
N GLU A 80 14.30 8.79 5.41
CA GLU A 80 15.59 8.87 4.71
C GLU A 80 15.50 9.65 3.40
N ALA A 81 14.37 9.60 2.72
CA ALA A 81 14.10 10.37 1.49
C ALA A 81 13.77 11.85 1.76
N GLY A 82 13.73 12.26 3.02
CA GLY A 82 13.50 13.65 3.42
C GLY A 82 12.02 14.07 3.46
N ALA A 83 11.12 13.14 3.66
CA ALA A 83 9.72 13.48 3.90
C ALA A 83 9.55 14.17 5.25
N ASP A 84 8.71 15.18 5.31
CA ASP A 84 8.41 15.93 6.54
C ASP A 84 7.19 15.36 7.27
N ASP A 85 6.25 14.82 6.51
CA ASP A 85 5.07 14.12 7.03
C ASP A 85 4.68 12.96 6.11
N VAL A 86 3.86 12.05 6.59
CA VAL A 86 3.40 10.90 5.83
C VAL A 86 1.90 10.71 5.96
N LEU A 87 1.26 10.45 4.83
CA LEU A 87 -0.11 9.97 4.78
C LEU A 87 -0.11 8.52 4.30
N ILE A 88 -0.68 7.64 5.11
CA ILE A 88 -0.84 6.22 4.77
C ILE A 88 -2.30 5.98 4.38
N LEU A 89 -2.51 5.55 3.15
CA LEU A 89 -3.83 5.23 2.61
C LEU A 89 -3.93 3.71 2.45
N THR A 90 -4.85 3.10 3.16
CA THR A 90 -5.05 1.66 3.12
C THR A 90 -6.35 1.27 2.45
N MET A 91 -6.41 0.05 1.97
CA MET A 91 -7.68 -0.58 1.60
C MET A 91 -8.65 -0.61 2.77
N SER A 92 -9.94 -0.80 2.47
CA SER A 92 -11.00 -0.81 3.47
C SER A 92 -10.67 -1.68 4.68
N GLY A 93 -10.75 -1.09 5.87
CA GLY A 93 -10.60 -1.78 7.14
C GLY A 93 -11.72 -2.78 7.44
N GLU A 94 -12.83 -2.70 6.72
CA GLU A 94 -13.90 -3.69 6.78
C GLU A 94 -13.56 -4.99 6.04
N MET A 95 -12.61 -4.92 5.10
CA MET A 95 -12.19 -6.07 4.30
C MET A 95 -10.89 -6.72 4.79
N SER A 96 -10.05 -5.98 5.50
CA SER A 96 -8.71 -6.44 5.87
C SER A 96 -8.20 -5.75 7.13
N GLY A 97 -7.29 -6.41 7.84
CA GLY A 97 -6.54 -5.83 8.95
C GLY A 97 -5.42 -4.86 8.55
N THR A 98 -5.24 -4.58 7.26
CA THR A 98 -4.19 -3.69 6.74
C THR A 98 -4.21 -2.31 7.42
N PHE A 99 -5.38 -1.72 7.60
CA PHE A 99 -5.54 -0.44 8.29
C PHE A 99 -5.01 -0.49 9.73
N LYS A 100 -5.34 -1.54 10.48
CA LYS A 100 -4.87 -1.71 11.87
C LYS A 100 -3.35 -1.90 11.92
N SER A 101 -2.80 -2.65 10.98
CA SER A 101 -1.36 -2.87 10.84
C SER A 101 -0.62 -1.56 10.58
N ALA A 102 -1.12 -0.74 9.65
CA ALA A 102 -0.57 0.58 9.35
C ALA A 102 -0.62 1.51 10.57
N ARG A 103 -1.73 1.52 11.30
CA ARG A 103 -1.87 2.33 12.53
C ARG A 103 -0.87 1.93 13.60
N ALA A 104 -0.63 0.63 13.78
CA ALA A 104 0.36 0.16 14.74
C ALA A 104 1.76 0.69 14.41
N ALA A 105 2.15 0.64 13.14
CA ALA A 105 3.43 1.19 12.69
C ALA A 105 3.51 2.71 12.84
N ALA A 106 2.46 3.43 12.47
CA ALA A 106 2.42 4.89 12.54
C ALA A 106 2.62 5.42 13.96
N ARG A 107 2.09 4.73 14.96
CA ARG A 107 2.25 5.11 16.39
C ARG A 107 3.69 5.10 16.87
N SER A 108 4.55 4.31 16.25
CA SER A 108 5.98 4.18 16.60
C SER A 108 6.88 4.92 15.62
N SER A 109 6.33 5.68 14.69
CA SER A 109 7.10 6.43 13.70
C SER A 109 7.70 7.70 14.30
N ASN A 110 8.91 8.04 13.86
CA ASN A 110 9.52 9.34 14.17
C ASN A 110 8.90 10.47 13.34
N LEU A 111 8.40 10.13 12.13
CA LEU A 111 7.69 11.10 11.30
C LEU A 111 6.23 11.25 11.76
N PRO A 112 5.67 12.47 11.69
CA PRO A 112 4.22 12.64 11.76
C PRO A 112 3.56 11.79 10.67
N ALA A 113 2.80 10.78 11.08
CA ALA A 113 2.16 9.84 10.17
C ALA A 113 0.67 9.73 10.49
N GLU A 114 -0.17 10.02 9.51
CA GLU A 114 -1.62 9.85 9.60
C GLU A 114 -2.03 8.65 8.74
N VAL A 115 -2.94 7.84 9.26
CA VAL A 115 -3.47 6.67 8.56
C VAL A 115 -4.94 6.87 8.27
N VAL A 116 -5.31 6.77 7.00
CA VAL A 116 -6.68 6.92 6.52
C VAL A 116 -7.18 5.61 5.95
N ASP A 117 -8.31 5.15 6.47
CA ASP A 117 -9.07 4.04 5.88
C ASP A 117 -9.79 4.59 4.64
N SER A 118 -9.42 4.11 3.46
CA SER A 118 -10.03 4.58 2.21
C SER A 118 -11.47 4.08 2.00
N LEU A 119 -11.89 3.07 2.75
CA LEU A 119 -13.19 2.38 2.60
C LEU A 119 -13.39 1.79 1.19
N THR A 120 -12.32 1.57 0.46
CA THR A 120 -12.31 1.08 -0.92
C THR A 120 -11.06 0.23 -1.19
N LEU A 121 -10.79 -0.07 -2.44
CA LEU A 121 -9.57 -0.71 -2.92
C LEU A 121 -9.36 -0.39 -4.40
N SER A 122 -8.22 -0.81 -4.97
CA SER A 122 -7.92 -0.69 -6.40
C SER A 122 -8.06 0.74 -6.92
N ALA A 123 -8.86 0.99 -7.94
CA ALA A 123 -9.03 2.31 -8.56
C ALA A 123 -9.50 3.38 -7.57
N GLY A 124 -10.33 3.03 -6.59
CA GLY A 124 -10.76 3.94 -5.52
C GLY A 124 -9.60 4.39 -4.64
N LEU A 125 -8.68 3.48 -4.32
CA LEU A 125 -7.48 3.79 -3.56
C LEU A 125 -6.50 4.66 -4.35
N VAL A 126 -6.36 4.43 -5.66
CA VAL A 126 -5.59 5.31 -6.57
C VAL A 126 -6.17 6.72 -6.58
N GLY A 127 -7.50 6.84 -6.66
CA GLY A 127 -8.18 8.13 -6.60
C GLY A 127 -7.89 8.88 -5.30
N ALA A 128 -7.93 8.20 -4.17
CA ALA A 128 -7.58 8.78 -2.88
C ALA A 128 -6.12 9.26 -2.85
N ALA A 129 -5.20 8.47 -3.39
CA ALA A 129 -3.79 8.84 -3.48
C ALA A 129 -3.57 10.09 -4.35
N ARG A 130 -4.30 10.21 -5.46
CA ARG A 130 -4.27 11.42 -6.31
C ARG A 130 -4.71 12.65 -5.54
N VAL A 131 -5.86 12.58 -4.87
CA VAL A 131 -6.33 13.69 -4.04
C VAL A 131 -5.27 14.10 -3.02
N ALA A 132 -4.70 13.14 -2.30
CA ALA A 132 -3.67 13.40 -1.31
C ALA A 132 -2.41 14.05 -1.92
N ALA A 133 -1.95 13.55 -3.07
CA ALA A 133 -0.75 14.08 -3.74
C ALA A 133 -0.94 15.50 -4.26
N TYR A 134 -2.11 15.81 -4.85
CA TYR A 134 -2.38 17.12 -5.42
C TYR A 134 -2.78 18.18 -4.38
N THR A 135 -3.22 17.78 -3.19
CA THR A 135 -3.61 18.72 -2.12
C THR A 135 -2.51 18.96 -1.09
N SER A 136 -1.39 18.25 -1.18
CA SER A 136 -0.22 18.51 -0.34
C SER A 136 0.51 19.76 -0.86
N GLY A 137 0.20 20.86 -0.29
CA GLY A 137 0.85 22.13 -0.61
C GLY A 137 1.71 22.62 0.51
#